data_1f8caa64a1bc1ce6caefe9b3cd64fb09
#
_entry.id   1f8caa64a1bc1ce6caefe9b3cd64fb09
#
_cell.length_a   1.000
_cell.length_b   1.000
_cell.length_c   1.000
_cell.angle_alpha   90.00
_cell.angle_beta   90.00
_cell.angle_gamma   90.00
#
_symmetry.space_group_name_H-M   'P 1'
#
loop_
_entity.id
_entity.type
_entity.pdbx_description
1 polymer ?
#
loop_
_entity_poly.entity_id
_entity_poly.type
_entity_poly.pdbx_seq_one_letter_code
_entity_poly.pdbx_strand_id
1 'polypeptide(L)'
;MGSGSWTTASFVNYATTRGYDTDSRGVVTTNYSNQEMFKSKELDSSLNPKNVVRECCDSKEHPNTVPVILALDVTGSMGQAAVEISKKLNNIMTKLYEQVEDIEFMVMGIGDLSYDRFPIQASQFESDIRIAEQLEKVYFEFGGGGNSYESYTAAWYFGARHTKLDCWNRGKKGIIITIGDERLNPYLPRTAYYCGLSNATGDSLQADVETKDLYTETAEKFDIYHINVNHRGCLLYTSDAADEAR
;
A
#
# COMPACT_ATOMS: atom_id res chain seq x y z
N MET A 1 -4.70 15.37 6.25
CA MET A 1 -6.00 14.72 6.18
C MET A 1 -6.77 15.34 5.04
N GLY A 2 -7.30 14.52 4.16
CA GLY A 2 -8.01 14.96 2.97
C GLY A 2 -9.37 15.55 3.29
N SER A 3 -9.62 16.75 2.83
CA SER A 3 -10.93 17.39 2.85
C SER A 3 -11.56 17.26 1.47
N GLY A 4 -11.74 16.10 0.97
CA GLY A 4 -12.29 15.89 -0.37
C GLY A 4 -12.74 14.45 -0.53
N SER A 5 -13.42 14.18 -1.63
CA SER A 5 -13.83 12.82 -1.99
C SER A 5 -13.36 12.50 -3.39
N TRP A 6 -13.08 11.23 -3.64
CA TRP A 6 -12.76 10.72 -4.97
C TRP A 6 -13.89 11.01 -5.97
N THR A 7 -13.55 11.52 -7.13
CA THR A 7 -14.49 11.65 -8.24
C THR A 7 -13.86 11.22 -9.56
N THR A 8 -14.62 10.60 -10.43
CA THR A 8 -14.17 10.27 -11.79
C THR A 8 -13.67 11.50 -12.54
N ALA A 9 -14.31 12.67 -12.36
CA ALA A 9 -13.89 13.90 -13.01
C ALA A 9 -12.50 14.35 -12.57
N SER A 10 -12.18 14.29 -11.27
CA SER A 10 -10.84 14.62 -10.77
C SER A 10 -9.78 13.64 -11.28
N PHE A 11 -10.10 12.35 -11.38
CA PHE A 11 -9.19 11.37 -11.93
C PHE A 11 -8.95 11.55 -13.44
N VAL A 12 -10.00 11.80 -14.23
CA VAL A 12 -9.87 12.07 -15.66
C VAL A 12 -9.00 13.30 -15.90
N ASN A 13 -9.21 14.37 -15.12
CA ASN A 13 -8.37 15.56 -15.19
C ASN A 13 -6.91 15.27 -14.84
N TYR A 14 -6.68 14.50 -13.75
CA TYR A 14 -5.36 14.01 -13.35
C TYR A 14 -4.68 13.22 -14.48
N ALA A 15 -5.37 12.25 -15.10
CA ALA A 15 -4.85 11.45 -16.19
C ALA A 15 -4.52 12.31 -17.42
N THR A 16 -5.42 13.21 -17.82
CA THR A 16 -5.23 14.10 -18.96
C THR A 16 -4.02 15.03 -18.79
N THR A 17 -3.81 15.59 -17.60
CA THR A 17 -2.64 16.46 -17.33
C THR A 17 -1.31 15.71 -17.42
N ARG A 18 -1.33 14.40 -17.37
CA ARG A 18 -0.17 13.50 -17.53
C ARG A 18 -0.03 12.91 -18.93
N GLY A 19 -0.95 13.30 -19.83
CA GLY A 19 -0.97 12.83 -21.22
C GLY A 19 -1.57 11.42 -21.37
N TYR A 20 -2.39 11.00 -20.41
CA TYR A 20 -3.09 9.71 -20.47
C TYR A 20 -4.52 9.89 -20.96
N ASP A 21 -4.91 9.06 -21.93
CA ASP A 21 -6.30 8.94 -22.39
C ASP A 21 -7.09 8.03 -21.45
N THR A 22 -8.37 8.30 -21.31
CA THR A 22 -9.30 7.48 -20.50
C THR A 22 -10.54 7.09 -21.29
N ASP A 23 -11.11 5.93 -20.97
CA ASP A 23 -12.46 5.57 -21.48
C ASP A 23 -13.57 6.30 -20.71
N SER A 24 -14.82 6.07 -21.09
CA SER A 24 -16.01 6.68 -20.46
C SER A 24 -16.19 6.34 -18.98
N ARG A 25 -15.50 5.30 -18.47
CA ARG A 25 -15.50 4.88 -17.06
C ARG A 25 -14.30 5.43 -16.29
N GLY A 26 -13.43 6.22 -16.96
CA GLY A 26 -12.20 6.74 -16.39
C GLY A 26 -11.09 5.67 -16.26
N VAL A 27 -11.16 4.58 -17.02
CA VAL A 27 -10.04 3.61 -17.11
C VAL A 27 -9.01 4.16 -18.08
N VAL A 28 -7.75 4.21 -17.68
CA VAL A 28 -6.66 4.68 -18.55
C VAL A 28 -6.45 3.69 -19.70
N THR A 29 -6.54 4.18 -20.92
CA THR A 29 -6.40 3.40 -22.16
C THR A 29 -5.02 3.54 -22.81
N THR A 30 -4.26 4.57 -22.44
CA THR A 30 -2.89 4.77 -22.90
C THR A 30 -2.02 3.59 -22.48
N ASN A 31 -1.24 3.06 -23.41
CA ASN A 31 -0.24 2.05 -23.10
C ASN A 31 1.03 2.73 -22.59
N TYR A 32 1.48 2.33 -21.43
CA TYR A 32 2.75 2.72 -20.84
C TYR A 32 3.37 1.56 -20.07
N SER A 33 4.68 1.58 -19.97
CA SER A 33 5.44 0.63 -19.17
C SER A 33 5.42 1.02 -17.68
N ASN A 34 5.82 0.10 -16.81
CA ASN A 34 6.03 0.39 -15.40
C ASN A 34 7.06 1.50 -15.19
N GLN A 35 8.12 1.57 -15.99
CA GLN A 35 9.15 2.62 -15.92
C GLN A 35 8.64 4.00 -16.36
N GLU A 36 7.67 4.04 -17.25
CA GLU A 36 7.02 5.29 -17.67
C GLU A 36 6.03 5.80 -16.63
N MET A 37 5.44 4.89 -15.87
CA MET A 37 4.53 5.25 -14.78
C MET A 37 5.29 5.60 -13.50
N PHE A 38 6.14 4.70 -13.02
CA PHE A 38 6.88 4.85 -11.77
C PHE A 38 8.26 5.47 -12.06
N LYS A 39 8.29 6.80 -12.14
CA LYS A 39 9.49 7.55 -12.54
C LYS A 39 10.43 7.88 -11.39
N SER A 40 9.99 7.65 -10.15
CA SER A 40 10.78 7.94 -8.95
C SER A 40 12.07 7.12 -8.96
N LYS A 41 13.20 7.78 -8.76
CA LYS A 41 14.54 7.15 -8.71
C LYS A 41 15.04 6.99 -7.28
N GLU A 42 14.33 7.58 -6.34
CA GLU A 42 14.62 7.58 -4.92
C GLU A 42 13.31 7.63 -4.12
N LEU A 43 13.40 7.33 -2.83
CA LEU A 43 12.26 7.45 -1.92
C LEU A 43 11.79 8.91 -1.86
N ASP A 44 10.54 9.13 -2.25
CA ASP A 44 9.90 10.44 -2.07
C ASP A 44 9.76 10.76 -0.58
N SER A 45 10.09 11.98 -0.19
CA SER A 45 10.06 12.39 1.22
C SER A 45 8.68 12.28 1.85
N SER A 46 7.60 12.44 1.07
CA SER A 46 6.22 12.28 1.54
C SER A 46 5.85 10.83 1.83
N LEU A 47 6.58 9.86 1.25
CA LEU A 47 6.41 8.42 1.44
C LEU A 47 7.41 7.81 2.43
N ASN A 48 8.33 8.59 2.97
CA ASN A 48 9.34 8.10 3.90
C ASN A 48 8.67 7.65 5.22
N PRO A 49 8.81 6.37 5.61
CA PRO A 49 8.19 5.81 6.81
C PRO A 49 8.95 6.13 8.10
N LYS A 50 10.16 6.69 7.98
CA LYS A 50 11.10 6.81 9.10
C LYS A 50 10.66 7.85 10.12
N ASN A 51 10.49 7.43 11.37
CA ASN A 51 10.11 8.29 12.50
C ASN A 51 8.78 9.05 12.29
N VAL A 52 7.84 8.46 11.57
CA VAL A 52 6.53 9.08 11.34
C VAL A 52 5.40 8.20 11.87
N VAL A 53 4.29 8.85 12.24
CA VAL A 53 3.00 8.23 12.50
C VAL A 53 2.01 8.81 11.50
N ARG A 54 1.28 7.96 10.78
CA ARG A 54 0.25 8.36 9.83
C ARG A 54 -1.10 8.34 10.51
N GLU A 55 -1.89 9.37 10.29
CA GLU A 55 -3.16 9.54 10.99
C GLU A 55 -4.34 9.43 10.01
N CYS A 56 -5.40 8.72 10.44
CA CYS A 56 -6.71 8.74 9.81
C CYS A 56 -7.71 9.14 10.89
N CYS A 57 -8.06 10.42 10.91
CA CYS A 57 -8.88 11.02 11.96
C CYS A 57 -10.22 11.49 11.42
N ASP A 58 -11.24 11.33 12.23
CA ASP A 58 -12.57 11.84 11.92
C ASP A 58 -12.56 13.36 11.76
N SER A 59 -13.37 13.84 10.83
CA SER A 59 -13.52 15.25 10.53
C SER A 59 -15.01 15.61 10.35
N LYS A 60 -15.30 16.89 10.08
CA LYS A 60 -16.68 17.29 9.75
C LYS A 60 -17.13 16.73 8.39
N GLU A 61 -16.20 16.56 7.45
CA GLU A 61 -16.46 16.05 6.11
C GLU A 61 -16.44 14.52 6.08
N HIS A 62 -15.63 13.90 6.94
CA HIS A 62 -15.50 12.44 7.09
C HIS A 62 -15.67 12.06 8.56
N PRO A 63 -16.92 11.98 9.07
CA PRO A 63 -17.18 11.81 10.50
C PRO A 63 -16.95 10.37 11.01
N ASN A 64 -16.84 9.40 10.12
CA ASN A 64 -16.69 7.99 10.46
C ASN A 64 -15.63 7.30 9.58
N THR A 65 -14.43 7.84 9.57
CA THR A 65 -13.36 7.38 8.69
C THR A 65 -13.13 5.87 8.74
N VAL A 66 -13.01 5.26 7.56
CA VAL A 66 -12.66 3.85 7.37
C VAL A 66 -11.26 3.79 6.75
N PRO A 67 -10.21 3.59 7.56
CA PRO A 67 -8.85 3.54 7.06
C PRO A 67 -8.56 2.24 6.31
N VAL A 68 -8.04 2.37 5.09
CA VAL A 68 -7.59 1.24 4.26
C VAL A 68 -6.12 1.45 3.90
N ILE A 69 -5.27 0.51 4.27
CA ILE A 69 -3.88 0.44 3.83
C ILE A 69 -3.83 -0.45 2.60
N LEU A 70 -3.48 0.13 1.46
CA LEU A 70 -3.24 -0.59 0.22
C LEU A 70 -1.73 -0.73 0.01
N ALA A 71 -1.21 -1.90 0.30
CA ALA A 71 0.22 -2.20 0.22
C ALA A 71 0.52 -2.99 -1.06
N LEU A 72 1.23 -2.35 -1.97
CA LEU A 72 1.62 -2.90 -3.26
C LEU A 72 3.07 -3.36 -3.20
N ASP A 73 3.31 -4.57 -3.63
CA ASP A 73 4.65 -5.07 -3.93
C ASP A 73 5.27 -4.24 -5.06
N VAL A 74 6.47 -3.72 -4.80
CA VAL A 74 7.19 -2.82 -5.72
C VAL A 74 8.41 -3.47 -6.36
N THR A 75 8.49 -4.77 -6.32
CA THR A 75 9.58 -5.54 -6.95
C THR A 75 9.36 -5.72 -8.45
N GLY A 76 10.41 -6.14 -9.15
CA GLY A 76 10.40 -6.19 -10.62
C GLY A 76 9.31 -7.08 -11.22
N SER A 77 8.98 -8.20 -10.59
CA SER A 77 7.95 -9.15 -11.03
C SER A 77 6.54 -8.53 -11.05
N MET A 78 6.27 -7.62 -10.12
CA MET A 78 4.98 -6.95 -9.97
C MET A 78 4.76 -5.76 -10.91
N GLY A 79 5.78 -5.34 -11.68
CA GLY A 79 5.69 -4.11 -12.48
C GLY A 79 4.49 -4.03 -13.41
N GLN A 80 4.12 -5.12 -14.10
CA GLN A 80 2.95 -5.15 -14.98
C GLN A 80 1.63 -5.09 -14.19
N ALA A 81 1.55 -5.78 -13.06
CA ALA A 81 0.36 -5.77 -12.21
C ALA A 81 0.13 -4.37 -11.62
N ALA A 82 1.19 -3.68 -11.19
CA ALA A 82 1.11 -2.32 -10.68
C ALA A 82 0.58 -1.33 -11.74
N VAL A 83 1.02 -1.47 -12.99
CA VAL A 83 0.49 -0.68 -14.12
C VAL A 83 -1.01 -0.94 -14.32
N GLU A 84 -1.45 -2.20 -14.29
CA GLU A 84 -2.86 -2.54 -14.46
C GLU A 84 -3.74 -2.03 -13.29
N ILE A 85 -3.25 -2.09 -12.06
CA ILE A 85 -3.93 -1.52 -10.89
C ILE A 85 -4.10 0.00 -11.08
N SER A 86 -3.04 0.68 -11.47
CA SER A 86 -3.05 2.12 -11.70
C SER A 86 -4.01 2.53 -12.81
N LYS A 87 -4.00 1.83 -13.96
CA LYS A 87 -4.95 2.09 -15.06
C LYS A 87 -6.41 1.96 -14.62
N LYS A 88 -6.70 1.04 -13.70
CA LYS A 88 -8.04 0.73 -13.20
C LYS A 88 -8.38 1.45 -11.90
N LEU A 89 -7.49 2.28 -11.37
CA LEU A 89 -7.63 2.90 -10.06
C LEU A 89 -8.98 3.63 -9.92
N ASN A 90 -9.40 4.42 -10.91
CA ASN A 90 -10.69 5.09 -10.86
C ASN A 90 -11.86 4.12 -10.71
N ASN A 91 -11.86 3.01 -11.44
CA ASN A 91 -12.92 2.02 -11.36
C ASN A 91 -12.96 1.32 -9.99
N ILE A 92 -11.78 1.05 -9.42
CA ILE A 92 -11.65 0.46 -8.07
C ILE A 92 -12.20 1.45 -7.03
N MET A 93 -11.72 2.68 -7.06
CA MET A 93 -12.10 3.71 -6.10
C MET A 93 -13.60 4.02 -6.16
N THR A 94 -14.15 4.24 -7.37
CA THR A 94 -15.57 4.52 -7.55
C THR A 94 -16.44 3.42 -6.94
N LYS A 95 -16.13 2.14 -7.22
CA LYS A 95 -16.89 1.02 -6.66
C LYS A 95 -16.78 0.92 -5.14
N LEU A 96 -15.63 1.24 -4.57
CA LEU A 96 -15.45 1.20 -3.12
C LEU A 96 -16.25 2.32 -2.44
N TYR A 97 -16.20 3.54 -2.98
CA TYR A 97 -16.97 4.67 -2.45
C TYR A 97 -18.49 4.52 -2.63
N GLU A 98 -18.96 3.71 -3.60
CA GLU A 98 -20.38 3.33 -3.72
C GLU A 98 -20.86 2.41 -2.58
N GLN A 99 -19.95 1.69 -1.95
CA GLN A 99 -20.29 0.68 -0.92
C GLN A 99 -19.98 1.17 0.50
N VAL A 100 -18.96 1.98 0.66
CA VAL A 100 -18.47 2.42 1.97
C VAL A 100 -18.20 3.91 1.93
N GLU A 101 -18.92 4.64 2.76
CA GLU A 101 -18.68 6.07 2.97
C GLU A 101 -17.41 6.29 3.82
N ASP A 102 -16.84 7.47 3.74
CA ASP A 102 -15.71 7.93 4.55
C ASP A 102 -14.44 7.05 4.49
N ILE A 103 -14.19 6.36 3.36
CA ILE A 103 -12.94 5.62 3.16
C ILE A 103 -11.78 6.61 2.99
N GLU A 104 -10.69 6.34 3.71
CA GLU A 104 -9.39 6.98 3.48
C GLU A 104 -8.32 5.92 3.19
N PHE A 105 -7.55 6.14 2.13
CA PHE A 105 -6.52 5.22 1.68
C PHE A 105 -5.12 5.71 2.02
N MET A 106 -4.30 4.84 2.58
CA MET A 106 -2.85 4.96 2.60
C MET A 106 -2.27 4.01 1.55
N VAL A 107 -1.49 4.55 0.61
CA VAL A 107 -0.72 3.76 -0.36
C VAL A 107 0.61 3.40 0.27
N MET A 108 0.96 2.12 0.24
CA MET A 108 2.28 1.64 0.62
C MET A 108 2.97 0.93 -0.54
N GLY A 109 4.27 1.14 -0.68
CA GLY A 109 5.16 0.29 -1.47
C GLY A 109 5.89 -0.65 -0.53
N ILE A 110 5.87 -1.96 -0.84
CA ILE A 110 6.53 -2.99 -0.06
C ILE A 110 7.51 -3.76 -0.96
N GLY A 111 8.73 -3.89 -0.50
CA GLY A 111 9.78 -4.73 -1.08
C GLY A 111 10.40 -5.62 0.00
N ASP A 112 11.56 -6.22 -0.30
CA ASP A 112 12.27 -7.07 0.65
C ASP A 112 13.21 -6.24 1.56
N LEU A 113 12.97 -6.29 2.86
CA LEU A 113 13.80 -5.63 3.88
C LEU A 113 15.26 -6.05 3.85
N SER A 114 15.56 -7.25 3.32
CA SER A 114 16.92 -7.78 3.25
C SER A 114 17.69 -7.34 2.00
N TYR A 115 16.99 -7.07 0.90
CA TYR A 115 17.60 -6.90 -0.41
C TYR A 115 17.31 -5.56 -1.07
N ASP A 116 16.20 -4.90 -0.71
CA ASP A 116 15.77 -3.67 -1.35
C ASP A 116 16.25 -2.42 -0.63
N ARG A 117 16.40 -1.34 -1.39
CA ARG A 117 16.90 -0.06 -0.90
C ARG A 117 15.86 0.70 -0.09
N PHE A 118 14.60 0.67 -0.56
CA PHE A 118 13.47 1.36 0.07
C PHE A 118 12.27 0.41 0.26
N PRO A 119 12.44 -0.61 1.10
CA PRO A 119 11.50 -1.73 1.21
C PRO A 119 10.18 -1.37 1.88
N ILE A 120 10.07 -0.20 2.49
CA ILE A 120 8.83 0.34 3.06
C ILE A 120 8.67 1.78 2.60
N GLN A 121 7.55 2.06 1.99
CA GLN A 121 7.11 3.39 1.60
C GLN A 121 5.67 3.56 2.07
N ALA A 122 5.33 4.67 2.71
CA ALA A 122 4.00 4.84 3.31
C ALA A 122 3.52 6.29 3.14
N SER A 123 2.44 6.47 2.40
CA SER A 123 1.81 7.78 2.20
C SER A 123 1.01 8.23 3.43
N GLN A 124 0.41 9.42 3.37
CA GLN A 124 -0.68 9.78 4.25
C GLN A 124 -1.98 9.06 3.86
N PHE A 125 -2.95 9.03 4.77
CA PHE A 125 -4.31 8.66 4.45
C PHE A 125 -4.98 9.80 3.69
N GLU A 126 -5.62 9.48 2.58
CA GLU A 126 -6.31 10.45 1.70
C GLU A 126 -7.63 9.87 1.20
N SER A 127 -8.59 10.76 0.92
CA SER A 127 -9.92 10.41 0.42
C SER A 127 -10.19 10.86 -1.01
N ASP A 128 -9.24 11.53 -1.65
CA ASP A 128 -9.42 12.17 -2.96
C ASP A 128 -8.31 11.82 -3.97
N ILE A 129 -8.16 12.64 -5.00
CA ILE A 129 -7.20 12.44 -6.09
C ILE A 129 -5.73 12.31 -5.64
N ARG A 130 -5.39 12.76 -4.45
CA ARG A 130 -4.05 12.61 -3.88
C ARG A 130 -3.64 11.15 -3.72
N ILE A 131 -4.59 10.21 -3.65
CA ILE A 131 -4.32 8.77 -3.68
C ILE A 131 -3.56 8.40 -4.97
N ALA A 132 -4.01 8.89 -6.13
CA ALA A 132 -3.33 8.65 -7.41
C ALA A 132 -1.98 9.36 -7.48
N GLU A 133 -1.88 10.58 -6.95
CA GLU A 133 -0.63 11.33 -6.89
C GLU A 133 0.41 10.66 -6.00
N GLN A 134 0.00 10.02 -4.91
CA GLN A 134 0.87 9.27 -4.01
C GLN A 134 1.32 7.96 -4.64
N LEU A 135 0.42 7.26 -5.34
CA LEU A 135 0.78 6.03 -6.05
C LEU A 135 1.84 6.30 -7.13
N GLU A 136 1.75 7.41 -7.86
CA GLU A 136 2.74 7.80 -8.87
C GLU A 136 4.14 8.06 -8.27
N LYS A 137 4.23 8.47 -7.01
CA LYS A 137 5.49 8.76 -6.32
C LYS A 137 6.20 7.53 -5.76
N VAL A 138 5.54 6.39 -5.78
CA VAL A 138 6.13 5.14 -5.29
C VAL A 138 7.39 4.81 -6.11
N TYR A 139 8.48 4.57 -5.41
CA TYR A 139 9.71 4.06 -5.99
C TYR A 139 9.57 2.56 -6.25
N PHE A 140 9.86 2.14 -7.47
CA PHE A 140 9.86 0.73 -7.86
C PHE A 140 11.28 0.19 -7.87
N GLU A 141 11.52 -0.91 -7.13
CA GLU A 141 12.74 -1.69 -7.22
C GLU A 141 12.63 -2.59 -8.46
N PHE A 142 13.24 -2.19 -9.57
CA PHE A 142 13.21 -2.98 -10.81
C PHE A 142 14.15 -4.20 -10.78
N GLY A 143 14.87 -4.41 -9.68
CA GLY A 143 15.66 -5.60 -9.39
C GLY A 143 14.81 -6.68 -8.72
N GLY A 144 15.35 -7.87 -8.58
CA GLY A 144 14.76 -8.95 -7.80
C GLY A 144 15.64 -9.30 -6.60
N GLY A 145 15.02 -9.66 -5.48
CA GLY A 145 15.69 -10.13 -4.29
C GLY A 145 16.36 -11.50 -4.44
N GLY A 146 17.11 -11.90 -3.46
CA GLY A 146 17.85 -13.17 -3.44
C GLY A 146 17.11 -14.32 -2.75
N ASN A 147 15.82 -14.15 -2.43
CA ASN A 147 15.01 -15.17 -1.76
C ASN A 147 13.63 -15.32 -2.44
N SER A 148 12.76 -16.18 -1.92
CA SER A 148 11.40 -16.43 -2.44
C SER A 148 10.33 -15.84 -1.51
N TYR A 149 10.62 -14.75 -0.84
CA TYR A 149 9.73 -14.08 0.09
C TYR A 149 9.78 -12.57 -0.14
N GLU A 150 8.64 -11.91 0.09
CA GLU A 150 8.59 -10.47 0.20
C GLU A 150 8.13 -10.03 1.58
N SER A 151 8.57 -8.85 2.00
CA SER A 151 8.30 -8.36 3.36
C SER A 151 6.90 -7.76 3.50
N TYR A 152 5.85 -8.44 2.99
CA TYR A 152 4.46 -7.96 3.04
C TYR A 152 3.99 -7.63 4.45
N THR A 153 4.49 -8.36 5.44
CA THR A 153 4.14 -8.13 6.85
C THR A 153 4.69 -6.81 7.38
N ALA A 154 5.55 -6.11 6.63
CA ALA A 154 5.94 -4.73 6.96
C ALA A 154 4.75 -3.76 6.89
N ALA A 155 3.74 -4.04 6.05
CA ALA A 155 2.49 -3.28 6.06
C ALA A 155 1.70 -3.49 7.36
N TRP A 156 1.72 -4.71 7.92
CA TRP A 156 1.10 -5.01 9.21
C TRP A 156 1.82 -4.28 10.34
N TYR A 157 3.16 -4.35 10.34
CA TYR A 157 3.99 -3.64 11.32
C TYR A 157 3.72 -2.14 11.32
N PHE A 158 3.77 -1.52 10.13
CA PHE A 158 3.52 -0.09 9.99
C PHE A 158 2.10 0.27 10.41
N GLY A 159 1.11 -0.49 9.95
CA GLY A 159 -0.28 -0.31 10.35
C GLY A 159 -0.48 -0.38 11.87
N ALA A 160 0.07 -1.41 12.53
CA ALA A 160 -0.12 -1.61 13.96
C ALA A 160 0.60 -0.58 14.84
N ARG A 161 1.82 -0.14 14.43
CA ARG A 161 2.73 0.64 15.28
C ARG A 161 2.98 2.08 14.82
N HIS A 162 2.72 2.38 13.56
CA HIS A 162 2.99 3.69 12.94
C HIS A 162 1.73 4.38 12.42
N THR A 163 0.55 3.96 12.89
CA THR A 163 -0.70 4.66 12.58
C THR A 163 -1.47 5.05 13.84
N LYS A 164 -2.28 6.09 13.71
CA LYS A 164 -3.25 6.53 14.68
C LYS A 164 -4.59 6.71 13.98
N LEU A 165 -5.58 5.90 14.38
CA LEU A 165 -6.85 5.77 13.66
C LEU A 165 -8.02 6.00 14.61
N ASP A 166 -8.90 6.94 14.29
CA ASP A 166 -10.08 7.22 15.13
C ASP A 166 -11.12 6.10 15.07
N CYS A 167 -11.12 5.25 14.04
CA CYS A 167 -12.00 4.08 13.99
C CYS A 167 -11.83 3.14 15.20
N TRP A 168 -10.64 3.06 15.80
CA TRP A 168 -10.40 2.25 16.99
C TRP A 168 -11.18 2.78 18.22
N ASN A 169 -11.34 4.11 18.33
CA ASN A 169 -12.13 4.72 19.40
C ASN A 169 -13.62 4.35 19.29
N ARG A 170 -14.07 3.96 18.09
CA ARG A 170 -15.42 3.48 17.81
C ARG A 170 -15.57 1.95 17.89
N GLY A 171 -14.51 1.25 18.31
CA GLY A 171 -14.48 -0.22 18.34
C GLY A 171 -14.53 -0.86 16.95
N LYS A 172 -14.07 -0.14 15.92
CA LYS A 172 -13.96 -0.63 14.54
C LYS A 172 -12.51 -0.87 14.18
N LYS A 173 -12.27 -1.82 13.29
CA LYS A 173 -10.94 -2.10 12.73
C LYS A 173 -10.71 -1.30 11.46
N GLY A 174 -9.43 -1.02 11.17
CA GLY A 174 -9.00 -0.66 9.83
C GLY A 174 -8.89 -1.88 8.91
N ILE A 175 -8.50 -1.66 7.67
CA ILE A 175 -8.32 -2.73 6.69
C ILE A 175 -6.89 -2.64 6.13
N ILE A 176 -6.20 -3.77 6.05
CA ILE A 176 -4.92 -3.89 5.34
C ILE A 176 -5.11 -4.85 4.17
N ILE A 177 -4.77 -4.39 2.96
CA ILE A 177 -4.76 -5.21 1.75
C ILE A 177 -3.35 -5.19 1.19
N THR A 178 -2.68 -6.32 1.20
CA THR A 178 -1.38 -6.51 0.54
C THR A 178 -1.59 -7.16 -0.83
N ILE A 179 -0.84 -6.73 -1.84
CA ILE A 179 -0.93 -7.26 -3.22
C ILE A 179 0.48 -7.63 -3.66
N GLY A 180 0.70 -8.91 -3.96
CA GLY A 180 1.99 -9.42 -4.38
C GLY A 180 1.94 -10.80 -5.02
N ASP A 181 3.07 -11.30 -5.51
CA ASP A 181 3.19 -12.56 -6.24
C ASP A 181 4.13 -13.59 -5.57
N GLU A 182 4.74 -13.19 -4.44
CA GLU A 182 5.62 -14.06 -3.65
C GLU A 182 4.95 -14.49 -2.32
N ARG A 183 5.65 -15.32 -1.56
CA ARG A 183 5.19 -15.79 -0.24
C ARG A 183 5.39 -14.73 0.83
N LEU A 184 4.58 -14.80 1.88
CA LEU A 184 4.81 -14.03 3.09
C LEU A 184 6.16 -14.40 3.72
N ASN A 185 6.90 -13.39 4.14
CA ASN A 185 8.12 -13.56 4.92
C ASN A 185 7.80 -14.18 6.31
N PRO A 186 8.64 -15.09 6.82
CA PRO A 186 8.42 -15.69 8.14
C PRO A 186 8.67 -14.72 9.29
N TYR A 187 9.48 -13.71 9.09
CA TYR A 187 9.79 -12.63 10.02
C TYR A 187 10.24 -11.37 9.28
N LEU A 188 10.23 -10.24 9.96
CA LEU A 188 10.84 -8.99 9.49
C LEU A 188 12.22 -8.85 10.14
N PRO A 189 13.31 -8.81 9.37
CA PRO A 189 14.65 -8.66 9.91
C PRO A 189 14.81 -7.30 10.56
N ARG A 190 15.26 -7.27 11.83
CA ARG A 190 15.58 -6.03 12.54
C ARG A 190 16.60 -5.19 11.80
N THR A 191 17.67 -5.85 11.33
CA THR A 191 18.75 -5.25 10.55
C THR A 191 19.07 -6.13 9.37
N ALA A 192 19.44 -5.52 8.24
CA ALA A 192 19.90 -6.22 7.06
C ALA A 192 21.01 -5.40 6.38
N TYR A 193 21.66 -6.00 5.39
CA TYR A 193 22.76 -5.34 4.67
C TYR A 193 22.32 -4.05 3.98
N TYR A 194 21.15 -4.07 3.31
CA TYR A 194 20.64 -2.89 2.61
C TYR A 194 19.78 -2.01 3.50
N CYS A 195 18.84 -2.55 4.22
CA CYS A 195 17.93 -1.74 5.02
C CYS A 195 17.63 -2.35 6.39
N GLY A 196 16.74 -3.36 6.46
CA GLY A 196 16.20 -3.87 7.71
C GLY A 196 15.16 -2.95 8.34
N LEU A 197 14.34 -3.52 9.22
CA LEU A 197 13.17 -2.84 9.77
C LEU A 197 13.50 -1.61 10.61
N SER A 198 14.53 -1.70 11.48
CA SER A 198 14.93 -0.57 12.31
C SER A 198 15.44 0.63 11.51
N ASN A 199 16.11 0.38 10.39
CA ASN A 199 16.56 1.48 9.53
C ASN A 199 15.42 2.09 8.72
N ALA A 200 14.51 1.25 8.22
CA ALA A 200 13.35 1.70 7.46
C ALA A 200 12.41 2.58 8.29
N THR A 201 12.10 2.17 9.50
CA THR A 201 11.10 2.85 10.36
C THR A 201 11.71 3.83 11.36
N GLY A 202 12.98 3.64 11.73
CA GLY A 202 13.64 4.40 12.80
C GLY A 202 13.45 3.78 14.19
N ASP A 203 12.81 2.63 14.29
CA ASP A 203 12.52 1.98 15.57
C ASP A 203 13.75 1.30 16.18
N SER A 204 13.86 1.38 17.49
CA SER A 204 14.89 0.68 18.26
C SER A 204 14.41 -0.72 18.65
N LEU A 205 14.54 -1.68 17.74
CA LEU A 205 14.14 -3.06 17.97
C LEU A 205 15.24 -3.87 18.65
N GLN A 206 14.87 -4.83 19.50
CA GLN A 206 15.81 -5.73 20.19
C GLN A 206 16.06 -7.03 19.41
N ALA A 207 15.08 -7.46 18.61
CA ALA A 207 15.10 -8.70 17.82
C ALA A 207 14.34 -8.52 16.51
N ASP A 208 14.43 -9.50 15.63
CA ASP A 208 13.55 -9.64 14.48
C ASP A 208 12.09 -9.78 14.93
N VAL A 209 11.15 -9.42 14.05
CA VAL A 209 9.71 -9.47 14.38
C VAL A 209 9.09 -10.66 13.66
N GLU A 210 8.70 -11.68 14.45
CA GLU A 210 8.08 -12.88 13.92
C GLU A 210 6.70 -12.59 13.31
N THR A 211 6.45 -13.12 12.11
CA THR A 211 5.18 -12.91 11.40
C THR A 211 3.97 -13.36 12.19
N LYS A 212 4.06 -14.49 12.89
CA LYS A 212 2.96 -15.02 13.70
C LYS A 212 2.58 -14.10 14.88
N ASP A 213 3.58 -13.54 15.56
CA ASP A 213 3.35 -12.63 16.69
C ASP A 213 2.79 -11.29 16.18
N LEU A 214 3.34 -10.81 15.07
CA LEU A 214 2.88 -9.59 14.43
C LEU A 214 1.45 -9.71 13.90
N TYR A 215 1.07 -10.88 13.34
CA TYR A 215 -0.31 -11.12 12.94
C TYR A 215 -1.27 -10.97 14.12
N THR A 216 -0.94 -11.57 15.25
CA THR A 216 -1.78 -11.48 16.46
C THR A 216 -1.97 -10.04 16.91
N GLU A 217 -0.88 -9.26 16.96
CA GLU A 217 -0.92 -7.83 17.30
C GLU A 217 -1.75 -7.02 16.31
N THR A 218 -1.55 -7.24 15.01
CA THR A 218 -2.19 -6.46 13.95
C THR A 218 -3.67 -6.80 13.83
N ALA A 219 -4.05 -8.06 13.99
CA ALA A 219 -5.42 -8.53 13.88
C ALA A 219 -6.36 -7.98 14.98
N GLU A 220 -5.81 -7.45 16.07
CA GLU A 220 -6.62 -6.71 17.05
C GLU A 220 -7.15 -5.38 16.48
N LYS A 221 -6.42 -4.77 15.56
CA LYS A 221 -6.65 -3.41 15.03
C LYS A 221 -7.12 -3.38 13.59
N PHE A 222 -6.83 -4.42 12.82
CA PHE A 222 -7.10 -4.49 11.38
C PHE A 222 -7.72 -5.82 10.97
N ASP A 223 -8.55 -5.78 9.93
CA ASP A 223 -8.86 -6.93 9.10
C ASP A 223 -7.82 -7.00 7.99
N ILE A 224 -7.21 -8.16 7.81
CA ILE A 224 -6.00 -8.33 6.99
C ILE A 224 -6.32 -9.24 5.80
N TYR A 225 -6.03 -8.76 4.60
CA TYR A 225 -6.22 -9.50 3.35
C TYR A 225 -4.93 -9.50 2.53
N HIS A 226 -4.70 -10.60 1.83
CA HIS A 226 -3.64 -10.71 0.83
C HIS A 226 -4.23 -11.07 -0.52
N ILE A 227 -3.86 -10.32 -1.56
CA ILE A 227 -4.24 -10.59 -2.94
C ILE A 227 -3.01 -11.17 -3.64
N ASN A 228 -3.05 -12.46 -3.91
CA ASN A 228 -1.99 -13.13 -4.66
C ASN A 228 -2.17 -12.88 -6.15
N VAL A 229 -1.10 -12.41 -6.81
CA VAL A 229 -1.03 -12.13 -8.24
C VAL A 229 -0.17 -13.21 -8.88
N ASN A 230 -0.69 -13.95 -9.83
CA ASN A 230 0.17 -14.88 -10.57
C ASN A 230 0.99 -14.16 -11.63
N HIS A 231 2.11 -14.78 -12.06
CA HIS A 231 3.04 -14.25 -13.09
C HIS A 231 2.41 -13.94 -14.46
N ARG A 232 1.13 -14.25 -14.66
CA ARG A 232 0.37 -13.90 -15.87
C ARG A 232 -0.49 -12.66 -15.67
N GLY A 233 -0.35 -11.96 -14.53
CA GLY A 233 -1.11 -10.73 -14.24
C GLY A 233 -2.60 -10.95 -13.98
N CYS A 234 -3.01 -12.19 -13.72
CA CYS A 234 -4.40 -12.51 -13.38
C CYS A 234 -4.54 -12.63 -11.86
N LEU A 235 -5.44 -11.85 -11.28
CA LEU A 235 -5.85 -12.01 -9.88
C LEU A 235 -6.48 -13.39 -9.71
N LEU A 236 -5.80 -14.29 -9.01
CA LEU A 236 -6.28 -15.65 -8.82
C LEU A 236 -7.03 -15.85 -7.51
N TYR A 237 -6.76 -15.02 -6.47
CA TYR A 237 -7.12 -15.44 -5.14
C TYR A 237 -7.13 -14.29 -4.14
N THR A 238 -8.17 -14.22 -3.31
CA THR A 238 -8.13 -13.48 -2.05
C THR A 238 -8.12 -14.51 -0.93
N SER A 239 -7.01 -14.65 -0.21
CA SER A 239 -6.97 -15.43 1.03
C SER A 239 -7.12 -14.49 2.22
N ASP A 240 -7.77 -14.96 3.27
CA ASP A 240 -7.54 -14.38 4.59
C ASP A 240 -6.08 -14.63 4.93
N ALA A 241 -5.30 -13.56 5.15
CA ALA A 241 -3.87 -13.67 5.48
C ALA A 241 -3.61 -14.54 6.73
N ALA A 242 -4.65 -14.83 7.51
CA ALA A 242 -4.62 -15.79 8.60
C ALA A 242 -4.26 -17.22 8.15
N ASP A 243 -4.64 -17.62 6.95
CA ASP A 243 -4.37 -18.98 6.46
C ASP A 243 -2.94 -19.14 5.97
N GLU A 244 -2.26 -18.07 5.58
CA GLU A 244 -0.86 -18.10 5.16
C GLU A 244 0.14 -17.88 6.31
N ALA A 245 -0.31 -17.30 7.43
CA ALA A 245 0.52 -17.09 8.63
C ALA A 245 0.57 -18.33 9.57
N ARG A 246 -0.09 -19.45 9.21
CA ARG A 246 -0.07 -20.73 9.94
C ARG A 246 1.02 -21.66 9.41
#